data_3be45e365a2cd034916a1058927dbd5c
#
_entry.id   3be45e365a2cd034916a1058927dbd5c
#
_cell.length_a   1.000
_cell.length_b   1.000
_cell.length_c   1.000
_cell.angle_alpha   90.00
_cell.angle_beta   90.00
_cell.angle_gamma   90.00
#
_symmetry.space_group_name_H-M   'P 1'
#
loop_
_entity.id
_entity.type
_entity.pdbx_description
1 polymer ?
#
loop_
_entity_poly.entity_id
_entity_poly.type
_entity_poly.pdbx_seq_one_letter_code
_entity_poly.pdbx_strand_id
1 'polypeptide(L)'
;MSTFETVKRIVVDQLQVAADDVKIDSTFIDDLGADSLDIVELIMAFEEEFKDEIKGEIPEADAEKLQTVGQVIEYIKAKAGKA
;
A
#
# COMPACT_ATOMS: atom_id res chain seq x y z
N MET A 1 10.35 5.85 -11.64
CA MET A 1 10.11 4.76 -10.70
C MET A 1 8.66 4.31 -10.80
N SER A 2 8.43 3.02 -10.79
CA SER A 2 7.07 2.52 -10.96
C SER A 2 6.30 2.60 -9.64
N THR A 3 4.98 2.55 -9.75
CA THR A 3 4.13 2.52 -8.57
C THR A 3 4.48 1.33 -7.68
N PHE A 4 4.71 0.18 -8.29
CA PHE A 4 5.08 -1.02 -7.54
C PHE A 4 6.38 -0.79 -6.75
N GLU A 5 7.39 -0.17 -7.38
CA GLU A 5 8.65 0.06 -6.69
C GLU A 5 8.47 0.95 -5.48
N THR A 6 7.66 1.98 -5.62
CA THR A 6 7.42 2.91 -4.52
C THR A 6 6.64 2.23 -3.39
N VAL A 7 5.60 1.48 -3.74
CA VAL A 7 4.82 0.75 -2.75
C VAL A 7 5.71 -0.26 -2.01
N LYS A 8 6.54 -0.97 -2.76
CA LYS A 8 7.45 -1.95 -2.18
C LYS A 8 8.39 -1.30 -1.16
N ARG A 9 8.96 -0.15 -1.51
CA ARG A 9 9.85 0.56 -0.61
C ARG A 9 9.15 0.93 0.70
N ILE A 10 7.92 1.42 0.57
CA ILE A 10 7.15 1.81 1.76
C ILE A 10 6.88 0.60 2.64
N VAL A 11 6.49 -0.52 2.03
CA VAL A 11 6.20 -1.73 2.79
C VAL A 11 7.45 -2.23 3.51
N VAL A 12 8.58 -2.24 2.81
CA VAL A 12 9.85 -2.67 3.42
C VAL A 12 10.17 -1.79 4.63
N ASP A 13 10.01 -0.48 4.47
CA ASP A 13 10.32 0.45 5.56
C ASP A 13 9.39 0.28 6.74
N GLN A 14 8.11 0.12 6.48
CA GLN A 14 7.12 0.07 7.56
C GLN A 14 7.09 -1.26 8.27
N LEU A 15 7.23 -2.35 7.54
CA LEU A 15 7.09 -3.69 8.11
C LEU A 15 8.41 -4.35 8.41
N GLN A 16 9.51 -3.75 7.99
CA GLN A 16 10.86 -4.30 8.24
C GLN A 16 10.99 -5.70 7.64
N VAL A 17 10.49 -5.85 6.42
CA VAL A 17 10.58 -7.13 5.70
C VAL A 17 11.56 -7.00 4.56
N ALA A 18 12.01 -8.14 4.05
CA ALA A 18 12.92 -8.13 2.91
C ALA A 18 12.18 -7.74 1.65
N ALA A 19 12.86 -7.01 0.78
CA ALA A 19 12.26 -6.58 -0.47
C ALA A 19 11.78 -7.77 -1.30
N ASP A 20 12.53 -8.87 -1.25
CA ASP A 20 12.17 -10.06 -2.03
C ASP A 20 10.85 -10.69 -1.57
N ASP A 21 10.43 -10.40 -0.37
CA ASP A 21 9.16 -10.92 0.15
C ASP A 21 7.96 -10.10 -0.29
N VAL A 22 8.18 -8.92 -0.84
CA VAL A 22 7.10 -8.02 -1.23
C VAL A 22 6.76 -8.26 -2.69
N LYS A 23 5.67 -8.98 -2.92
CA LYS A 23 5.23 -9.33 -4.25
C LYS A 23 3.80 -8.84 -4.47
N ILE A 24 3.38 -8.85 -5.71
CA ILE A 24 2.04 -8.36 -6.06
C ILE A 24 0.96 -9.07 -5.26
N ASP A 25 1.11 -10.36 -5.06
CA ASP A 25 0.09 -11.15 -4.37
C ASP A 25 0.37 -11.30 -2.86
N SER A 26 1.39 -10.62 -2.34
CA SER A 26 1.66 -10.68 -0.90
C SER A 26 0.54 -10.02 -0.12
N THR A 27 0.02 -10.73 0.89
CA THR A 27 -0.94 -10.12 1.81
C THR A 27 -0.16 -9.48 2.95
N PHE A 28 -0.66 -8.35 3.42
CA PHE A 28 0.07 -7.63 4.47
C PHE A 28 0.06 -8.40 5.79
N ILE A 29 -1.05 -9.02 6.12
CA ILE A 29 -1.17 -9.68 7.40
C ILE A 29 -0.57 -11.08 7.37
N ASP A 30 -1.03 -11.91 6.45
CA ASP A 30 -0.62 -13.32 6.45
C ASP A 30 0.80 -13.52 5.92
N ASP A 31 1.13 -12.82 4.85
CA ASP A 31 2.44 -13.04 4.22
C ASP A 31 3.53 -12.15 4.80
N LEU A 32 3.19 -10.93 5.17
CA LEU A 32 4.19 -9.96 5.61
C LEU A 32 4.12 -9.69 7.10
N GLY A 33 3.18 -10.29 7.81
CA GLY A 33 3.16 -10.23 9.27
C GLY A 33 2.68 -8.93 9.87
N ALA A 34 1.95 -8.12 9.12
CA ALA A 34 1.45 -6.85 9.64
C ALA A 34 0.29 -7.09 10.60
N ASP A 35 0.23 -6.29 11.65
CA ASP A 35 -0.96 -6.27 12.50
C ASP A 35 -1.80 -5.03 12.15
N SER A 36 -2.88 -4.82 12.90
CA SER A 36 -3.78 -3.74 12.55
C SER A 36 -3.14 -2.36 12.69
N LEU A 37 -2.24 -2.21 13.65
CA LEU A 37 -1.53 -0.95 13.80
C LEU A 37 -0.59 -0.71 12.62
N ASP A 38 0.08 -1.76 12.18
CA ASP A 38 0.94 -1.67 11.00
C ASP A 38 0.14 -1.26 9.77
N ILE A 39 -1.06 -1.81 9.63
CA ILE A 39 -1.91 -1.47 8.48
C ILE A 39 -2.26 0.01 8.50
N VAL A 40 -2.61 0.55 9.68
CA VAL A 40 -2.91 1.97 9.78
C VAL A 40 -1.72 2.81 9.35
N GLU A 41 -0.54 2.43 9.79
CA GLU A 41 0.67 3.17 9.43
C GLU A 41 0.99 3.06 7.96
N LEU A 42 0.76 1.87 7.37
CA LEU A 42 0.95 1.70 5.94
C LEU A 42 0.01 2.62 5.14
N ILE A 43 -1.26 2.66 5.55
CA ILE A 43 -2.23 3.49 4.85
C ILE A 43 -1.81 4.96 4.92
N MET A 44 -1.37 5.41 6.09
CA MET A 44 -0.93 6.78 6.23
C MET A 44 0.29 7.07 5.37
N ALA A 45 1.21 6.12 5.28
CA ALA A 45 2.40 6.30 4.45
C ALA A 45 2.03 6.37 2.96
N PHE A 46 1.07 5.55 2.54
CA PHE A 46 0.61 5.60 1.16
C PHE A 46 -0.08 6.93 0.86
N GLU A 47 -0.89 7.42 1.78
CA GLU A 47 -1.54 8.72 1.60
C GLU A 47 -0.52 9.83 1.42
N GLU A 48 0.52 9.78 2.22
CA GLU A 48 1.55 10.81 2.15
C GLU A 48 2.35 10.72 0.85
N GLU A 49 2.75 9.51 0.49
CA GLU A 49 3.60 9.32 -0.68
C GLU A 49 2.84 9.58 -1.98
N PHE A 50 1.59 9.22 -2.02
CA PHE A 50 0.78 9.32 -3.24
C PHE A 50 -0.31 10.38 -3.09
N LYS A 51 -0.04 11.43 -2.33
CA LYS A 51 -1.08 12.41 -2.06
C LYS A 51 -1.59 13.10 -3.32
N ASP A 52 -0.73 13.24 -4.31
CA ASP A 52 -1.15 13.86 -5.57
C ASP A 52 -2.10 12.95 -6.33
N GLU A 53 -1.87 11.65 -6.26
CA GLU A 53 -2.70 10.68 -6.95
C GLU A 53 -4.00 10.41 -6.20
N ILE A 54 -3.90 10.21 -4.89
CA ILE A 54 -5.05 9.86 -4.07
C ILE A 54 -5.92 11.08 -3.78
N LYS A 55 -5.29 12.24 -3.66
CA LYS A 55 -5.99 13.51 -3.48
C LYS A 55 -6.84 13.53 -2.21
N GLY A 56 -6.18 13.22 -1.13
CA GLY A 56 -6.84 13.24 0.16
C GLY A 56 -6.58 11.97 0.91
N GLU A 57 -7.52 11.63 1.75
CA GLU A 57 -7.39 10.44 2.58
C GLU A 57 -8.01 9.25 1.90
N ILE A 58 -7.50 8.07 2.24
CA ILE A 58 -8.10 6.82 1.84
C ILE A 58 -9.24 6.56 2.82
N PRO A 59 -10.50 6.53 2.35
CA PRO A 59 -11.62 6.26 3.26
C PRO A 59 -11.45 4.90 3.94
N GLU A 60 -11.97 4.78 5.13
CA GLU A 60 -11.85 3.54 5.89
C GLU A 60 -12.43 2.35 5.12
N ALA A 61 -13.56 2.56 4.45
CA ALA A 61 -14.16 1.49 3.67
C ALA A 61 -13.23 1.01 2.55
N ASP A 62 -12.50 1.93 1.95
CA ASP A 62 -11.54 1.56 0.91
C ASP A 62 -10.32 0.89 1.52
N ALA A 63 -9.87 1.39 2.66
CA ALA A 63 -8.68 0.82 3.31
C ALA A 63 -8.90 -0.64 3.67
N GLU A 64 -10.11 -1.00 4.04
CA GLU A 64 -10.42 -2.38 4.40
C GLU A 64 -10.24 -3.34 3.23
N LYS A 65 -10.29 -2.83 2.01
CA LYS A 65 -10.13 -3.65 0.82
C LYS A 65 -8.69 -3.79 0.39
N LEU A 66 -7.79 -3.06 1.01
CA LEU A 66 -6.37 -3.04 0.62
C LEU A 66 -5.62 -4.08 1.42
N GLN A 67 -5.75 -5.33 1.01
CA GLN A 67 -5.17 -6.45 1.75
C GLN A 67 -3.90 -7.00 1.11
N THR A 68 -3.68 -6.74 -0.16
CA THR A 68 -2.48 -7.19 -0.85
C THR A 68 -1.78 -6.01 -1.48
N VAL A 69 -0.50 -6.23 -1.81
CA VAL A 69 0.30 -5.22 -2.49
C VAL A 69 -0.37 -4.81 -3.80
N GLY A 70 -0.84 -5.79 -4.56
CA GLY A 70 -1.48 -5.52 -5.85
C GLY A 70 -2.72 -4.68 -5.72
N GLN A 71 -3.51 -4.90 -4.66
CA GLN A 71 -4.72 -4.12 -4.46
C GLN A 71 -4.39 -2.65 -4.18
N VAL A 72 -3.33 -2.40 -3.43
CA VAL A 72 -2.87 -1.03 -3.19
C VAL A 72 -2.47 -0.37 -4.50
N ILE A 73 -1.71 -1.09 -5.32
CA ILE A 73 -1.24 -0.54 -6.59
C ILE A 73 -2.42 -0.20 -7.49
N GLU A 74 -3.39 -1.09 -7.57
CA GLU A 74 -4.57 -0.84 -8.41
C GLU A 74 -5.39 0.33 -7.90
N TYR A 75 -5.50 0.44 -6.59
CA TYR A 75 -6.22 1.56 -5.99
C TYR A 75 -5.56 2.89 -6.36
N ILE A 76 -4.24 2.95 -6.23
CA ILE A 76 -3.50 4.17 -6.54
C ILE A 76 -3.63 4.51 -8.01
N LYS A 77 -3.50 3.51 -8.88
CA LYS A 77 -3.60 3.76 -10.32
C LYS A 77 -4.98 4.22 -10.71
N ALA A 78 -6.02 3.66 -10.09
CA ALA A 78 -7.39 4.06 -10.38
C ALA A 78 -7.63 5.52 -9.99
N LYS A 79 -7.06 5.92 -8.86
CA LYS A 79 -7.20 7.31 -8.41
C LYS A 79 -6.43 8.27 -9.30
N ALA A 80 -5.24 7.86 -9.72
CA ALA A 80 -4.40 8.73 -10.53
C ALA A 80 -4.88 8.86 -11.95
N GLY A 81 -5.25 7.74 -12.50
CA GLY A 81 -5.50 7.71 -13.91
C GLY A 81 -6.85 8.21 -14.28
N LYS A 82 -7.49 7.93 -13.70
CA LYS A 82 -8.43 8.21 -14.01
C LYS A 82 -8.80 7.75 -15.14
N ALA A 83 -8.71 7.38 -15.38
CA ALA A 83 -9.11 7.03 -16.42
C ALA A 83 -9.40 6.52 -17.12
#